data_d099672038e6fd7c074ec2af651b025a
#
_entry.id   d099672038e6fd7c074ec2af651b025a
#
_cell.length_a   1.000
_cell.length_b   1.000
_cell.length_c   1.000
_cell.angle_alpha   90.00
_cell.angle_beta   90.00
_cell.angle_gamma   90.00
#
_symmetry.space_group_name_H-M   'P 1'
#
loop_
_entity.id
_entity.type
_entity.pdbx_description
1 polymer ?
#
loop_
_entity_poly.entity_id
_entity_poly.type
_entity_poly.pdbx_seq_one_letter_code
_entity_poly.pdbx_strand_id
1 'polypeptide(L)' 'VERLQLFIEDPFNIILNNHALNGDKQPYRSINITGDYRLVYEQYDANTVRLIDIDTHSNLY' A
#
# COMPACT_ATOMS: atom_id res chain seq x y z
N VAL A 1 12.94 6.38 -0.60
CA VAL A 1 11.79 6.99 -1.29
C VAL A 1 10.90 7.69 -0.28
N GLU A 2 10.54 8.91 -0.58
CA GLU A 2 9.79 9.76 0.35
C GLU A 2 8.45 9.16 0.77
N ARG A 3 7.74 8.53 -0.16
CA ARG A 3 6.42 7.95 0.13
C ARG A 3 6.53 6.73 1.05
N LEU A 4 7.59 5.95 0.91
CA LEU A 4 7.81 4.82 1.82
C LEU A 4 8.16 5.31 3.22
N GLN A 5 8.94 6.37 3.32
CA GLN A 5 9.24 6.97 4.62
C GLN A 5 7.97 7.50 5.26
N LEU A 6 7.13 8.17 4.49
CA LEU A 6 5.85 8.66 4.98
C LEU A 6 4.95 7.53 5.44
N PHE A 7 4.93 6.41 4.69
CA PHE A 7 4.15 5.25 5.06
C PHE A 7 4.57 4.69 6.43
N ILE A 8 5.86 4.65 6.69
CA ILE A 8 6.38 4.18 7.97
C ILE A 8 5.94 5.09 9.10
N GLU A 9 5.98 6.40 8.89
CA GLU A 9 5.69 7.38 9.93
C GLU A 9 4.19 7.65 10.09
N ASP A 10 3.45 7.62 8.99
CA ASP A 10 2.03 7.97 9.00
C ASP A 10 1.32 7.19 7.89
N PRO A 11 1.03 5.91 8.12
CA PRO A 11 0.52 5.02 7.07
C PRO A 11 -0.82 5.43 6.49
N PHE A 12 -1.59 6.25 7.18
CA PHE A 12 -2.88 6.70 6.69
C PHE A 12 -2.88 8.15 6.23
N ASN A 13 -1.70 8.70 5.96
CA ASN A 13 -1.61 10.05 5.41
C ASN A 13 -2.37 10.10 4.09
N ILE A 14 -3.12 11.19 3.88
CA ILE A 14 -4.00 11.34 2.72
C ILE A 14 -3.25 11.23 1.39
N ILE A 15 -1.98 11.62 1.37
CA ILE A 15 -1.15 11.56 0.16
C ILE A 15 -0.99 10.13 -0.33
N LEU A 16 -0.94 9.17 0.60
CA LEU A 16 -0.72 7.76 0.26
C LEU A 16 -1.96 7.09 -0.32
N ASN A 17 -3.14 7.67 -0.09
CA ASN A 17 -4.40 7.06 -0.52
C ASN A 17 -4.50 5.59 -0.09
N ASN A 18 -4.22 5.33 1.19
CA ASN A 18 -4.25 3.99 1.74
C ASN A 18 -5.68 3.47 1.77
N HIS A 19 -5.91 2.32 1.14
CA HIS A 19 -7.26 1.75 1.09
C HIS A 19 -7.19 0.23 1.04
N ALA A 20 -8.25 -0.40 1.53
CA ALA A 20 -8.37 -1.86 1.51
C ALA A 20 -8.76 -2.33 0.11
N LEU A 21 -8.22 -3.47 -0.30
CA LEU A 21 -8.58 -4.11 -1.55
C LEU A 21 -9.72 -5.09 -1.32
N ASN A 22 -10.51 -5.33 -2.36
CA ASN A 22 -11.70 -6.16 -2.27
C ASN A 22 -11.53 -7.49 -3.00
N GLY A 23 -12.47 -8.40 -2.75
CA GLY A 23 -12.54 -9.67 -3.47
C GLY A 23 -11.31 -10.52 -3.21
N ASP A 24 -10.73 -11.03 -4.28
CA ASP A 24 -9.59 -11.95 -4.20
C ASP A 24 -8.36 -11.30 -3.59
N LYS A 25 -8.33 -9.98 -3.50
CA LYS A 25 -7.17 -9.26 -2.97
C LYS A 25 -7.26 -8.97 -1.49
N GLN A 26 -8.32 -9.41 -0.83
CA GLN A 26 -8.39 -9.31 0.62
C GLN A 26 -7.40 -10.30 1.23
N PRO A 27 -6.77 -9.99 2.37
CA PRO A 27 -6.94 -8.82 3.23
C PRO A 27 -5.93 -7.71 2.93
N TYR A 28 -5.46 -7.61 1.72
CA TYR A 28 -4.40 -6.70 1.35
C TYR A 28 -4.89 -5.25 1.27
N ARG A 29 -3.94 -4.33 1.39
CA ARG A 29 -4.18 -2.90 1.24
C ARG A 29 -3.21 -2.35 0.21
N SER A 30 -3.53 -1.18 -0.31
CA SER A 30 -2.71 -0.54 -1.33
C SER A 30 -2.45 0.91 -0.96
N ILE A 31 -1.23 1.37 -1.26
CA ILE A 31 -0.88 2.79 -1.13
C ILE A 31 -0.23 3.26 -2.42
N ASN A 32 -0.32 4.58 -2.64
CA ASN A 32 0.38 5.23 -3.74
C ASN A 32 1.82 5.48 -3.34
N ILE A 33 2.76 5.11 -4.20
CA ILE A 33 4.17 5.41 -3.96
C ILE A 33 4.60 6.61 -4.80
N THR A 34 4.49 6.51 -6.11
CA THR A 34 4.77 7.59 -7.05
C THR A 34 3.93 7.38 -8.30
N GLY A 35 3.37 8.47 -8.84
CA GLY A 35 2.66 8.39 -10.12
C GLY A 35 1.69 7.22 -10.17
N ASP A 36 1.92 6.31 -11.10
CA ASP A 36 1.07 5.14 -11.29
C ASP A 36 1.43 3.96 -10.41
N TYR A 37 2.54 4.02 -9.68
CA TYR A 37 2.99 2.88 -8.90
C TYR A 37 2.22 2.76 -7.60
N ARG A 38 1.88 1.52 -7.28
CA ARG A 38 1.18 1.16 -6.05
C ARG A 38 2.00 0.11 -5.30
N LEU A 39 1.94 0.16 -3.98
CA LEU A 39 2.49 -0.88 -3.13
C LEU A 39 1.32 -1.63 -2.50
N VAL A 40 1.29 -2.95 -2.68
CA VAL A 40 0.30 -3.80 -2.04
C VAL A 40 0.95 -4.45 -0.82
N TYR A 41 0.28 -4.38 0.31
CA TYR A 41 0.83 -4.93 1.55
C TYR A 41 -0.26 -5.58 2.38
N GLU A 42 0.17 -6.40 3.33
CA GLU A 42 -0.70 -7.01 4.32
C GLU A 42 -0.33 -6.47 5.70
N GLN A 43 -1.32 -6.03 6.47
CA GLN A 43 -1.11 -5.63 7.85
C GLN A 43 -1.07 -6.89 8.70
N TYR A 44 0.13 -7.32 9.05
CA TYR A 44 0.33 -8.58 9.77
C TYR A 44 -0.10 -8.45 11.23
N ASP A 45 0.37 -7.39 11.90
CA ASP A 45 -0.07 -7.04 13.24
C ASP A 45 0.04 -5.53 13.42
N ALA A 46 -0.16 -5.04 14.65
CA ALA A 46 -0.20 -3.59 14.90
C ALA A 46 1.09 -2.87 14.50
N ASN A 47 2.22 -3.59 14.49
CA ASN A 47 3.53 -2.99 14.25
C ASN A 47 4.25 -3.54 13.02
N THR A 48 3.65 -4.48 12.30
CA THR A 48 4.33 -5.21 11.23
C THR A 48 3.47 -5.24 9.98
N VAL A 49 4.08 -4.91 8.84
CA VAL A 49 3.43 -5.09 7.55
C VAL A 49 4.28 -6.03 6.71
N ARG A 50 3.62 -6.79 5.84
CA ARG A 50 4.29 -7.63 4.87
C ARG A 50 4.09 -7.02 3.49
N LEU A 51 5.19 -6.74 2.79
CA LEU A 51 5.10 -6.22 1.43
C LEU A 51 4.79 -7.36 0.48
N ILE A 52 3.76 -7.20 -0.33
CA ILE A 52 3.27 -8.25 -1.21
C ILE A 52 3.74 -8.00 -2.63
N ASP A 53 3.53 -6.79 -3.15
CA ASP A 53 3.86 -6.49 -4.53
C ASP A 53 3.97 -4.99 -4.73
N ILE A 54 4.67 -4.60 -5.79
CA ILE A 54 4.77 -3.21 -6.20
C ILE A 54 4.72 -3.18 -7.71
N ASP A 55 3.79 -2.43 -8.28
CA ASP A 55 3.64 -2.37 -9.73
C ASP A 55 2.73 -1.20 -10.08
N THR A 56 2.46 -1.03 -11.36
CA THR A 56 1.56 0.02 -11.82
C THR A 56 0.12 -0.36 -11.48
N HIS A 57 -0.72 0.68 -11.40
CA HIS A 57 -2.15 0.47 -11.12
C HIS A 57 -2.78 -0.51 -12.11
N SER A 58 -2.44 -0.39 -13.39
CA SER A 58 -3.05 -1.21 -14.43
C SER A 58 -2.69 -2.69 -14.29
N ASN A 59 -1.55 -3.00 -13.68
CA ASN A 59 -1.16 -4.40 -13.49
C ASN A 59 -1.69 -4.99 -12.19
N LEU A 60 -1.97 -4.15 -11.18
CA LEU A 60 -2.41 -4.64 -9.86
C LEU A 60 -3.92 -4.67 -9.74
N TYR A 61 -4.60 -3.91 -10.53
CA TYR A 61 -6.05 -3.80 -10.52
C TYR A 61 -6.59 -4.07 -11.91
#